data_95db8355941d1f405db9eff74734792d
#
_entry.id   95db8355941d1f405db9eff74734792d
#
_cell.length_a   1.000
_cell.length_b   1.000
_cell.length_c   1.000
_cell.angle_alpha   90.00
_cell.angle_beta   90.00
_cell.angle_gamma   90.00
#
_symmetry.space_group_name_H-M   'P 1'
#
loop_
_entity.id
_entity.type
_entity.pdbx_description
1 polymer ?
#
loop_
_entity_poly.entity_id
_entity_poly.type
_entity_poly.pdbx_seq_one_letter_code
_entity_poly.pdbx_strand_id
1 'polypeptide(L)'
;MEPSKKPLNVLVKEMNAYIGIVLKNGVEYRGTMVHCDNYMNIILEGVSEHYNGQLVAHYGQVLLRGNNILYIILNATPKKELTQGRQ
;
A
#
# COMPACT_ATOMS: atom_id res chain seq x y z
N MET A 1 -7.54 17.11 14.76
CA MET A 1 -7.91 16.01 14.03
C MET A 1 -9.13 15.33 14.59
N GLU A 2 -9.87 14.79 13.78
CA GLU A 2 -11.13 14.22 14.20
C GLU A 2 -10.89 12.83 14.76
N PRO A 3 -10.90 12.69 16.05
CA PRO A 3 -10.55 11.38 16.60
C PRO A 3 -11.55 10.30 16.27
N SER A 4 -12.73 10.68 15.89
CA SER A 4 -13.74 9.68 15.58
C SER A 4 -13.55 9.07 14.20
N LYS A 5 -12.65 9.61 13.40
CA LYS A 5 -12.47 9.08 12.07
C LYS A 5 -11.77 7.75 12.13
N LYS A 6 -12.38 6.74 11.58
CA LYS A 6 -11.80 5.42 11.57
C LYS A 6 -10.94 5.22 10.33
N PRO A 7 -9.84 4.50 10.45
CA PRO A 7 -9.00 4.23 9.28
C PRO A 7 -9.78 3.61 8.14
N LEU A 8 -10.71 2.73 8.42
CA LEU A 8 -11.47 2.09 7.36
C LEU A 8 -12.28 3.11 6.57
N ASN A 9 -12.86 4.11 7.25
CA ASN A 9 -13.64 5.13 6.55
C ASN A 9 -12.77 5.91 5.57
N VAL A 10 -11.53 6.14 5.93
CA VAL A 10 -10.60 6.81 5.03
C VAL A 10 -10.27 5.91 3.86
N LEU A 11 -10.02 4.62 4.14
CA LEU A 11 -9.63 3.69 3.09
C LEU A 11 -10.74 3.45 2.08
N VAL A 12 -11.98 3.44 2.52
CA VAL A 12 -13.08 3.22 1.59
C VAL A 12 -13.07 4.27 0.49
N LYS A 13 -12.65 5.49 0.82
CA LYS A 13 -12.57 6.54 -0.18
C LYS A 13 -11.41 6.36 -1.13
N GLU A 14 -10.47 5.49 -0.78
CA GLU A 14 -9.29 5.25 -1.61
C GLU A 14 -9.41 3.99 -2.45
N MET A 15 -10.60 3.43 -2.55
CA MET A 15 -10.78 2.25 -3.40
C MET A 15 -10.39 2.59 -4.83
N ASN A 16 -9.66 1.65 -5.44
CA ASN A 16 -9.14 1.79 -6.79
C ASN A 16 -8.05 2.84 -6.93
N ALA A 17 -7.54 3.36 -5.82
CA ALA A 17 -6.42 4.28 -5.84
C ALA A 17 -5.12 3.52 -5.62
N TYR A 18 -4.04 4.13 -6.08
CA TYR A 18 -2.71 3.59 -5.86
C TYR A 18 -2.23 4.04 -4.48
N ILE A 19 -1.92 3.07 -3.62
CA ILE A 19 -1.49 3.37 -2.26
C ILE A 19 -0.24 2.57 -1.92
N GLY A 20 0.40 2.97 -0.84
CA GLY A 20 1.52 2.23 -0.28
C GLY A 20 1.14 1.70 1.09
N ILE A 21 1.60 0.51 1.41
CA ILE A 21 1.34 -0.11 2.71
C ILE A 21 2.66 -0.60 3.27
N VAL A 22 2.98 -0.12 4.48
CA VAL A 22 4.21 -0.53 5.16
C VAL A 22 3.84 -1.47 6.29
N LEU A 23 4.47 -2.63 6.29
CA LEU A 23 4.21 -3.65 7.28
C LEU A 23 5.13 -3.48 8.47
N LYS A 24 4.77 -4.15 9.56
CA LYS A 24 5.54 -4.08 10.79
C LYS A 24 6.96 -4.61 10.65
N ASN A 25 7.18 -5.47 9.66
CA ASN A 25 8.53 -5.99 9.40
C ASN A 25 9.36 -5.08 8.50
N GLY A 26 8.82 -3.93 8.11
CA GLY A 26 9.57 -2.97 7.32
C GLY A 26 9.41 -3.11 5.82
N VAL A 27 8.68 -4.11 5.37
CA VAL A 27 8.43 -4.28 3.94
C VAL A 27 7.34 -3.32 3.51
N GLU A 28 7.50 -2.73 2.34
CA GLU A 28 6.53 -1.82 1.78
C GLU A 28 5.96 -2.39 0.49
N TYR A 29 4.64 -2.37 0.35
CA TYR A 29 3.97 -2.77 -0.87
C TYR A 29 3.25 -1.57 -1.47
N ARG A 30 3.35 -1.41 -2.78
CA ARG A 30 2.64 -0.35 -3.48
C ARG A 30 1.82 -0.98 -4.59
N GLY A 31 0.60 -0.54 -4.71
CA GLY A 31 -0.30 -1.07 -5.73
C GLY A 31 -1.66 -0.42 -5.66
N THR A 32 -2.56 -0.86 -6.52
CA THR A 32 -3.92 -0.36 -6.55
C THR A 32 -4.78 -1.16 -5.60
N MET A 33 -5.44 -0.48 -4.67
CA MET A 33 -6.28 -1.15 -3.70
C MET A 33 -7.61 -1.50 -4.34
N VAL A 34 -7.90 -2.80 -4.41
CA VAL A 34 -9.15 -3.26 -5.03
C VAL A 34 -10.12 -3.84 -4.01
N HIS A 35 -9.69 -3.99 -2.77
CA HIS A 35 -10.56 -4.50 -1.72
C HIS A 35 -10.02 -4.10 -0.35
N CYS A 36 -10.93 -3.76 0.56
CA CYS A 36 -10.60 -3.65 1.96
C CYS A 36 -11.84 -4.04 2.76
N ASP A 37 -11.62 -4.65 3.92
CA ASP A 37 -12.75 -5.07 4.75
C ASP A 37 -12.66 -4.42 6.13
N ASN A 38 -13.60 -4.81 7.01
CA ASN A 38 -13.70 -4.19 8.33
C ASN A 38 -12.52 -4.46 9.23
N TYR A 39 -11.73 -5.46 8.90
CA TYR A 39 -10.53 -5.79 9.65
C TYR A 39 -9.29 -5.19 9.02
N MET A 40 -9.50 -4.38 7.99
CA MET A 40 -8.41 -3.77 7.23
C MET A 40 -7.54 -4.80 6.52
N ASN A 41 -8.13 -5.93 6.16
CA ASN A 41 -7.48 -6.81 5.19
C ASN A 41 -7.61 -6.14 3.84
N ILE A 42 -6.51 -6.06 3.13
CA ILE A 42 -6.45 -5.26 1.91
C ILE A 42 -5.89 -6.11 0.79
N ILE A 43 -6.50 -5.98 -0.38
CA ILE A 43 -5.97 -6.62 -1.59
C ILE A 43 -5.47 -5.53 -2.52
N LEU A 44 -4.22 -5.67 -2.92
CA LEU A 44 -3.61 -4.77 -3.91
C LEU A 44 -3.38 -5.52 -5.20
N GLU A 45 -3.48 -4.79 -6.31
CA GLU A 45 -3.15 -5.32 -7.63
C GLU A 45 -2.04 -4.50 -8.26
N GLY A 46 -1.28 -5.14 -9.14
CA GLY A 46 -0.16 -4.50 -9.78
C GLY A 46 0.87 -4.06 -8.74
N VAL A 47 1.37 -4.99 -7.98
CA VAL A 47 2.05 -4.68 -6.74
C VAL A 47 3.56 -4.70 -6.92
N SER A 48 4.23 -3.70 -6.35
CA SER A 48 5.68 -3.72 -6.18
C SER A 48 5.99 -3.84 -4.71
N GLU A 49 6.99 -4.64 -4.40
CA GLU A 49 7.46 -4.84 -3.03
C GLU A 49 8.81 -4.18 -2.87
N HIS A 50 8.96 -3.43 -1.80
CA HIS A 50 10.19 -2.69 -1.53
C HIS A 50 10.67 -2.97 -0.11
N TYR A 51 11.98 -2.99 0.05
CA TYR A 51 12.58 -3.14 1.37
C TYR A 51 13.82 -2.27 1.40
N ASN A 52 13.94 -1.45 2.43
CA ASN A 52 15.04 -0.50 2.57
C ASN A 52 15.19 0.38 1.33
N GLY A 53 14.06 0.75 0.75
CA GLY A 53 14.07 1.64 -0.40
C GLY A 53 14.38 0.97 -1.72
N GLN A 54 14.56 -0.33 -1.72
CA GLN A 54 14.91 -1.05 -2.94
C GLN A 54 13.77 -1.94 -3.40
N LEU A 55 13.55 -1.98 -4.70
CA LEU A 55 12.57 -2.86 -5.29
C LEU A 55 13.04 -4.30 -5.16
N VAL A 56 12.19 -5.13 -4.58
CA VAL A 56 12.53 -6.54 -4.34
C VAL A 56 11.78 -7.45 -5.29
N ALA A 57 10.52 -7.16 -5.57
CA ALA A 57 9.71 -8.08 -6.36
C ALA A 57 8.47 -7.36 -6.87
N HIS A 58 7.84 -7.99 -7.88
CA HIS A 58 6.53 -7.57 -8.39
C HIS A 58 5.57 -8.74 -8.26
N TYR A 59 4.31 -8.42 -7.97
CA TYR A 59 3.26 -9.43 -7.90
C TYR A 59 2.02 -8.91 -8.62
N GLY A 60 1.23 -9.84 -9.16
CA GLY A 60 -0.05 -9.46 -9.73
C GLY A 60 -1.04 -9.03 -8.68
N GLN A 61 -1.06 -9.71 -7.54
CA GLN A 61 -2.02 -9.43 -6.50
C GLN A 61 -1.42 -9.87 -5.16
N VAL A 62 -1.67 -9.07 -4.13
CA VAL A 62 -1.18 -9.38 -2.79
C VAL A 62 -2.31 -9.13 -1.79
N LEU A 63 -2.48 -10.06 -0.85
CA LEU A 63 -3.41 -9.90 0.25
C LEU A 63 -2.62 -9.53 1.49
N LEU A 64 -2.98 -8.43 2.12
CA LEU A 64 -2.31 -7.95 3.32
C LEU A 64 -3.29 -7.97 4.48
N ARG A 65 -2.82 -8.50 5.61
CA ARG A 65 -3.65 -8.62 6.79
C ARG A 65 -3.52 -7.37 7.64
N GLY A 66 -4.67 -6.88 8.11
CA GLY A 66 -4.70 -5.62 8.83
C GLY A 66 -3.78 -5.58 10.03
N ASN A 67 -3.67 -6.69 10.76
CA ASN A 67 -2.87 -6.69 11.98
C ASN A 67 -1.37 -6.68 11.71
N ASN A 68 -0.95 -6.80 10.47
CA ASN A 68 0.46 -6.71 10.10
C ASN A 68 0.82 -5.34 9.54
N ILE A 69 -0.15 -4.47 9.38
CA ILE A 69 0.07 -3.17 8.76
C ILE A 69 0.54 -2.19 9.82
N LEU A 70 1.65 -1.52 9.54
CA LEU A 70 2.14 -0.47 10.40
C LEU A 70 1.51 0.87 10.05
N TYR A 71 1.56 1.25 8.77
CA TYR A 71 0.86 2.44 8.31
C TYR A 71 0.63 2.36 6.81
N ILE A 72 -0.23 3.25 6.32
CA ILE A 72 -0.64 3.28 4.93
C ILE A 72 -0.29 4.65 4.36
N ILE A 73 0.27 4.66 3.15
CA ILE A 73 0.63 5.89 2.47
C ILE A 73 -0.44 6.15 1.43
N LEU A 74 -1.20 7.22 1.65
CA LEU A 74 -2.20 7.64 0.69
C LEU A 74 -1.54 8.57 -0.33
N ASN A 75 -2.17 8.68 -1.48
CA ASN A 75 -1.65 9.53 -2.55
C ASN A 75 -0.26 9.10 -2.98
N ALA A 76 0.00 7.79 -2.86
CA ALA A 76 1.28 7.27 -3.31
C ALA A 76 1.37 7.35 -4.81
N THR A 77 2.59 7.36 -5.30
CA THR A 77 2.83 7.27 -6.73
C THR A 77 3.72 6.07 -6.99
N PRO A 78 3.63 5.49 -8.18
CA PRO A 78 4.52 4.38 -8.49
C PRO A 78 5.97 4.82 -8.38
N LYS A 79 6.75 4.01 -7.67
CA LYS A 79 8.18 4.27 -7.58
C LYS A 79 8.84 3.85 -8.88
N LYS A 80 9.57 4.75 -9.45
CA LYS A 80 10.27 4.43 -10.67
C LYS A 80 11.64 3.86 -10.36
N GLU A 81 12.12 3.07 -11.29
CA GLU A 81 13.48 2.61 -11.19
C GLU A 81 14.42 3.80 -11.24
N LEU A 82 15.53 3.67 -10.57
CA LEU A 82 16.49 4.75 -10.56
C LEU A 82 16.92 5.17 -11.94
N THR A 83 17.10 4.20 -12.79
CA THR A 83 17.59 4.48 -14.12
C THR A 83 16.62 5.29 -14.93
N GLN A 84 15.39 5.28 -14.55
CA GLN A 84 14.42 6.03 -15.31
C GLN A 84 14.43 7.47 -14.97
N GLY A 85 14.83 7.69 -13.78
CA GLY A 85 14.88 9.06 -13.41
C GLY A 85 15.83 9.84 -14.24
N ARG A 86 16.52 9.22 -14.83
CA ARG A 86 17.25 9.82 -15.46
C ARG A 86 17.32 10.11 -16.47
N GLN A 87 16.80 9.90 -16.51
CA GLN A 87 16.71 10.05 -17.43
C GLN A 87 16.73 10.49 -17.92
#